data_45f787b2601c012317a89800d1f04abd
#
_entry.id   45f787b2601c012317a89800d1f04abd
#
_cell.length_a   1.000
_cell.length_b   1.000
_cell.length_c   1.000
_cell.angle_alpha   90.00
_cell.angle_beta   90.00
_cell.angle_gamma   90.00
#
_symmetry.space_group_name_H-M   'P 1'
#
loop_
_entity.id
_entity.type
_entity.pdbx_description
1 polymer ?
#
loop_
_entity_poly.entity_id
_entity_poly.type
_entity_poly.pdbx_seq_one_letter_code
_entity_poly.pdbx_strand_id
1 'polypeptide(L)'
;MTLYAFYGIMIPFLGTVMGASCVLFMKNVMSDRLQRALSGFAAGVMVAASIWSLIIPALEQAEADMGKWSFIPAAVGFWVGILFLLLLDHVIPHLHRNADEVEGPKSRLQKTTMLVLAVTLHNIPEGMAVGVVYAGYITGSANITAMGALALSLGIAIQNFPEGAIISMPLQAEGIKKHKAFLSGAASGIVEPLGALLTMAFAGLVIPLLPYFLSFAAGAMLYVVVEELIPEMSAGKHSNVGTVFFAAGFSIMMILDVALG
;
A
#
# COMPACT_ATOMS: atom_id res chain seq x y z
N MET A 1 17.94 -8.11 -13.28
CA MET A 1 16.59 -8.39 -12.73
C MET A 1 16.14 -9.74 -13.25
N THR A 2 15.79 -10.67 -12.40
CA THR A 2 15.25 -11.98 -12.81
C THR A 2 13.83 -11.82 -13.33
N LEU A 3 13.37 -12.72 -14.23
CA LEU A 3 11.99 -12.72 -14.74
C LEU A 3 10.98 -12.84 -13.59
N TYR A 4 11.32 -13.60 -12.56
CA TYR A 4 10.53 -13.76 -11.34
C TYR A 4 10.30 -12.43 -10.60
N ALA A 5 11.37 -11.65 -10.39
CA ALA A 5 11.26 -10.32 -9.74
C ALA A 5 10.44 -9.34 -10.59
N PHE A 6 10.56 -9.41 -11.93
CA PHE A 6 9.74 -8.57 -12.80
C PHE A 6 8.24 -8.86 -12.62
N TYR A 7 7.83 -10.12 -12.62
CA TYR A 7 6.44 -10.47 -12.38
C TYR A 7 5.99 -10.06 -10.99
N GLY A 8 6.81 -10.29 -9.96
CA GLY A 8 6.48 -9.89 -8.59
C GLY A 8 6.23 -8.39 -8.43
N ILE A 9 7.05 -7.57 -9.08
CA ILE A 9 6.89 -6.10 -9.09
C ILE A 9 5.62 -5.66 -9.82
N MET A 10 5.21 -6.38 -10.86
CA MET A 10 4.01 -6.04 -11.64
C MET A 10 2.70 -6.49 -11.00
N ILE A 11 2.73 -7.49 -10.13
CA ILE A 11 1.53 -8.05 -9.49
C ILE A 11 0.72 -6.99 -8.71
N PRO A 12 1.30 -6.15 -7.85
CA PRO A 12 0.57 -5.08 -7.16
C PRO A 12 -0.16 -4.16 -8.13
N PHE A 13 0.54 -3.62 -9.09
CA PHE A 13 -0.04 -2.76 -10.13
C PHE A 13 -1.22 -3.41 -10.87
N LEU A 14 -1.13 -4.71 -11.18
CA LEU A 14 -2.26 -5.43 -11.77
C LEU A 14 -3.48 -5.47 -10.84
N GLY A 15 -3.28 -5.54 -9.53
CA GLY A 15 -4.35 -5.40 -8.53
C GLY A 15 -5.09 -4.08 -8.66
N THR A 16 -4.36 -2.96 -8.68
CA THR A 16 -4.90 -1.60 -8.88
C THR A 16 -5.66 -1.48 -10.22
N VAL A 17 -5.08 -1.99 -11.31
CA VAL A 17 -5.71 -1.97 -12.65
C VAL A 17 -7.01 -2.79 -12.66
N MET A 18 -7.01 -3.98 -12.05
CA MET A 18 -8.20 -4.84 -11.95
C MET A 18 -9.30 -4.16 -11.12
N GLY A 19 -8.95 -3.56 -9.99
CA GLY A 19 -9.88 -2.78 -9.17
C GLY A 19 -10.46 -1.61 -9.93
N ALA A 20 -9.62 -0.82 -10.57
CA ALA A 20 -10.05 0.30 -11.40
C ALA A 20 -10.99 -0.14 -12.55
N SER A 21 -10.80 -1.34 -13.09
CA SER A 21 -11.64 -1.87 -14.17
C SER A 21 -13.11 -2.11 -13.76
N CYS A 22 -13.41 -2.20 -12.47
CA CYS A 22 -14.78 -2.35 -11.97
C CYS A 22 -15.70 -1.25 -12.49
N VAL A 23 -15.21 -0.03 -12.68
CA VAL A 23 -15.99 1.10 -13.21
C VAL A 23 -16.54 0.85 -14.61
N LEU A 24 -15.89 0.02 -15.43
CA LEU A 24 -16.32 -0.29 -16.79
C LEU A 24 -17.62 -1.11 -16.79
N PHE A 25 -17.78 -1.99 -15.81
CA PHE A 25 -18.89 -2.95 -15.72
C PHE A 25 -20.02 -2.48 -14.81
N MET A 26 -19.73 -1.67 -13.80
CA MET A 26 -20.74 -1.21 -12.87
C MET A 26 -21.65 -0.14 -13.45
N LYS A 27 -22.96 -0.25 -13.12
CA LYS A 27 -24.01 0.68 -13.57
C LYS A 27 -24.36 1.72 -12.49
N ASN A 28 -24.14 1.41 -11.23
CA ASN A 28 -24.55 2.22 -10.09
C ASN A 28 -23.35 2.77 -9.32
N VAL A 29 -23.57 3.85 -8.57
CA VAL A 29 -22.60 4.40 -7.62
C VAL A 29 -22.29 3.36 -6.52
N MET A 30 -21.06 3.31 -6.08
CA MET A 30 -20.64 2.46 -4.96
C MET A 30 -21.43 2.84 -3.69
N SER A 31 -22.02 1.85 -3.03
CA SER A 31 -22.70 2.09 -1.76
C SER A 31 -21.70 2.29 -0.63
N ASP A 32 -22.05 3.13 0.36
CA ASP A 32 -21.21 3.36 1.55
C ASP A 32 -20.86 2.05 2.28
N ARG A 33 -21.78 1.08 2.27
CA ARG A 33 -21.55 -0.23 2.89
C ARG A 33 -20.45 -1.01 2.18
N LEU A 34 -20.46 -0.99 0.85
CA LEU A 34 -19.42 -1.66 0.04
C LEU A 34 -18.08 -0.95 0.21
N GLN A 35 -18.07 0.37 0.23
CA GLN A 35 -16.86 1.15 0.47
C GLN A 35 -16.22 0.80 1.80
N ARG A 36 -16.98 0.84 2.92
CA ARG A 36 -16.48 0.46 4.24
C ARG A 36 -15.93 -0.96 4.27
N ALA A 37 -16.58 -1.90 3.56
CA ALA A 37 -16.10 -3.27 3.44
C ALA A 37 -14.74 -3.32 2.73
N LEU A 38 -14.59 -2.61 1.61
CA LEU A 38 -13.36 -2.57 0.82
C LEU A 38 -12.22 -1.89 1.58
N SER A 39 -12.47 -0.71 2.19
CA SER A 39 -11.46 0.00 2.99
C SER A 39 -11.05 -0.81 4.24
N GLY A 40 -12.01 -1.44 4.92
CA GLY A 40 -11.70 -2.32 6.05
C GLY A 40 -10.87 -3.53 5.62
N PHE A 41 -11.22 -4.16 4.50
CA PHE A 41 -10.48 -5.30 3.98
C PHE A 41 -9.03 -4.91 3.60
N ALA A 42 -8.84 -3.82 2.85
CA ALA A 42 -7.52 -3.32 2.50
C ALA A 42 -6.69 -3.00 3.75
N ALA A 43 -7.26 -2.27 4.73
CA ALA A 43 -6.60 -1.97 5.99
C ALA A 43 -6.13 -3.23 6.74
N GLY A 44 -6.97 -4.28 6.78
CA GLY A 44 -6.60 -5.55 7.40
C GLY A 44 -5.42 -6.24 6.71
N VAL A 45 -5.43 -6.29 5.38
CA VAL A 45 -4.31 -6.84 4.59
C VAL A 45 -3.03 -6.06 4.84
N MET A 46 -3.10 -4.70 4.77
CA MET A 46 -1.93 -3.83 4.99
C MET A 46 -1.32 -4.00 6.37
N VAL A 47 -2.14 -4.08 7.42
CA VAL A 47 -1.64 -4.31 8.79
C VAL A 47 -0.92 -5.65 8.90
N ALA A 48 -1.50 -6.72 8.38
CA ALA A 48 -0.88 -8.04 8.40
C ALA A 48 0.44 -8.05 7.59
N ALA A 49 0.46 -7.52 6.37
CA ALA A 49 1.66 -7.42 5.56
C ALA A 49 2.76 -6.61 6.26
N SER A 50 2.42 -5.48 6.88
CA SER A 50 3.37 -4.67 7.64
C SER A 50 4.04 -5.45 8.77
N ILE A 51 3.32 -6.35 9.42
CA ILE A 51 3.85 -7.16 10.52
C ILE A 51 4.68 -8.33 9.98
N TRP A 52 4.06 -9.23 9.21
CA TRP A 52 4.68 -10.50 8.81
C TRP A 52 5.70 -10.36 7.69
N SER A 53 5.40 -9.58 6.66
CA SER A 53 6.31 -9.44 5.52
C SER A 53 7.41 -8.38 5.70
N LEU A 54 7.26 -7.45 6.67
CA LEU A 54 8.19 -6.32 6.80
C LEU A 54 8.83 -6.22 8.19
N ILE A 55 8.05 -6.06 9.29
CA ILE A 55 8.60 -5.84 10.63
C ILE A 55 9.31 -7.08 11.17
N ILE A 56 8.68 -8.26 11.06
CA ILE A 56 9.29 -9.51 11.55
C ILE A 56 10.59 -9.80 10.80
N PRO A 57 10.68 -9.79 9.46
CA PRO A 57 11.93 -9.94 8.74
C PRO A 57 12.98 -8.88 9.07
N ALA A 58 12.56 -7.62 9.34
CA ALA A 58 13.50 -6.57 9.78
C ALA A 58 14.14 -6.88 11.12
N LEU A 59 13.35 -7.36 12.09
CA LEU A 59 13.84 -7.76 13.41
C LEU A 59 14.80 -8.96 13.32
N GLU A 60 14.41 -10.00 12.58
CA GLU A 60 15.20 -11.21 12.37
C GLU A 60 16.55 -10.90 11.69
N GLN A 61 16.52 -10.03 10.66
CA GLN A 61 17.72 -9.58 9.97
C GLN A 61 18.66 -8.82 10.90
N ALA A 62 18.14 -7.94 11.75
CA ALA A 62 18.92 -7.15 12.67
C ALA A 62 19.43 -7.96 13.87
N GLU A 63 18.75 -9.06 14.22
CA GLU A 63 19.13 -9.89 15.37
C GLU A 63 20.51 -10.52 15.20
N ALA A 64 20.88 -10.90 13.98
CA ALA A 64 22.18 -11.50 13.67
C ALA A 64 23.36 -10.61 14.09
N ASP A 65 23.24 -9.29 13.92
CA ASP A 65 24.31 -8.32 14.19
C ASP A 65 24.13 -7.60 15.53
N MET A 66 22.89 -7.39 16.01
CA MET A 66 22.57 -6.53 17.14
C MET A 66 21.97 -7.28 18.35
N GLY A 67 21.62 -8.57 18.21
CA GLY A 67 21.02 -9.38 19.27
C GLY A 67 19.78 -8.68 19.85
N LYS A 68 19.70 -8.52 21.18
CA LYS A 68 18.57 -7.88 21.86
C LYS A 68 18.28 -6.42 21.46
N TRP A 69 19.17 -5.78 20.71
CA TRP A 69 19.01 -4.40 20.22
C TRP A 69 18.42 -4.35 18.80
N SER A 70 18.03 -5.49 18.23
CA SER A 70 17.42 -5.58 16.88
C SER A 70 16.18 -4.69 16.69
N PHE A 71 15.50 -4.33 17.77
CA PHE A 71 14.36 -3.40 17.73
C PHE A 71 14.76 -1.96 17.35
N ILE A 72 16.02 -1.56 17.48
CA ILE A 72 16.47 -0.18 17.19
C ILE A 72 16.29 0.14 15.70
N PRO A 73 16.91 -0.61 14.74
CA PRO A 73 16.68 -0.34 13.32
C PRO A 73 15.19 -0.46 12.93
N ALA A 74 14.46 -1.41 13.53
CA ALA A 74 13.03 -1.57 13.27
C ALA A 74 12.24 -0.34 13.73
N ALA A 75 12.45 0.14 14.96
CA ALA A 75 11.75 1.32 15.48
C ALA A 75 12.14 2.60 14.72
N VAL A 76 13.43 2.79 14.43
CA VAL A 76 13.90 3.97 13.70
C VAL A 76 13.34 4.00 12.28
N GLY A 77 13.44 2.89 11.53
CA GLY A 77 12.89 2.78 10.19
C GLY A 77 11.39 3.06 10.18
N PHE A 78 10.64 2.47 11.09
CA PHE A 78 9.21 2.66 11.25
C PHE A 78 8.83 4.14 11.43
N TRP A 79 9.48 4.83 12.36
CA TRP A 79 9.26 6.27 12.57
C TRP A 79 9.63 7.11 11.36
N VAL A 80 10.73 6.79 10.67
CA VAL A 80 11.12 7.50 9.44
C VAL A 80 10.07 7.31 8.36
N GLY A 81 9.47 6.11 8.24
CA GLY A 81 8.36 5.84 7.31
C GLY A 81 7.12 6.68 7.59
N ILE A 82 6.69 6.75 8.85
CA ILE A 82 5.56 7.61 9.27
C ILE A 82 5.86 9.08 8.96
N LEU A 83 7.03 9.59 9.36
CA LEU A 83 7.41 10.98 9.15
C LEU A 83 7.58 11.33 7.67
N PHE A 84 7.97 10.38 6.84
CA PHE A 84 8.07 10.56 5.40
C PHE A 84 6.70 10.80 4.78
N LEU A 85 5.69 9.99 5.12
CA LEU A 85 4.31 10.20 4.62
C LEU A 85 3.72 11.47 5.16
N LEU A 86 3.87 11.74 6.45
CA LEU A 86 3.44 12.99 7.06
C LEU A 86 4.05 14.21 6.34
N LEU A 87 5.32 14.15 5.95
CA LEU A 87 5.96 15.19 5.17
C LEU A 87 5.35 15.32 3.77
N LEU A 88 5.10 14.20 3.07
CA LEU A 88 4.46 14.22 1.74
C LEU A 88 3.08 14.86 1.80
N ASP A 89 2.28 14.54 2.81
CA ASP A 89 0.95 15.12 3.03
C ASP A 89 1.01 16.64 3.24
N HIS A 90 2.06 17.14 3.89
CA HIS A 90 2.26 18.58 4.07
C HIS A 90 2.77 19.30 2.81
N VAL A 91 3.48 18.61 1.93
CA VAL A 91 4.16 19.23 0.77
C VAL A 91 3.34 19.10 -0.52
N ILE A 92 2.52 18.04 -0.65
CA ILE A 92 1.78 17.76 -1.87
C ILE A 92 0.30 18.09 -1.65
N PRO A 93 -0.31 18.96 -2.50
CA PRO A 93 -1.73 19.26 -2.40
C PRO A 93 -2.55 18.03 -2.79
N HIS A 94 -3.28 17.47 -1.85
CA HIS A 94 -4.14 16.31 -2.05
C HIS A 94 -5.45 16.45 -1.25
N LEU A 95 -6.40 15.57 -1.49
CA LEU A 95 -7.70 15.60 -0.84
C LEU A 95 -8.10 14.17 -0.48
N HIS A 96 -8.39 13.92 0.78
CA HIS A 96 -9.04 12.69 1.19
C HIS A 96 -10.52 12.70 0.83
N ARG A 97 -11.07 11.55 0.51
CA ARG A 97 -12.41 11.43 -0.07
C ARG A 97 -13.52 12.02 0.82
N ASN A 98 -13.42 11.84 2.12
CA ASN A 98 -14.42 12.30 3.09
C ASN A 98 -14.06 13.65 3.75
N ALA A 99 -12.99 14.30 3.31
CA ALA A 99 -12.57 15.59 3.80
C ALA A 99 -13.15 16.71 2.93
N ASP A 100 -13.61 17.77 3.57
CA ASP A 100 -14.04 19.00 2.90
C ASP A 100 -12.87 19.98 2.69
N GLU A 101 -11.78 19.78 3.43
CA GLU A 101 -10.58 20.61 3.37
C GLU A 101 -9.46 19.90 2.60
N VAL A 102 -8.75 20.68 1.77
CA VAL A 102 -7.58 20.23 1.01
C VAL A 102 -6.38 20.26 1.93
N GLU A 103 -5.64 19.16 1.97
CA GLU A 103 -4.38 19.07 2.68
C GLU A 103 -3.21 19.53 1.81
N GLY A 104 -2.11 19.98 2.46
CA GLY A 104 -0.95 20.53 1.78
C GLY A 104 -1.13 21.98 1.30
N PRO A 105 -0.25 22.44 0.37
CA PRO A 105 -0.26 23.80 -0.13
C PRO A 105 -1.53 24.13 -0.93
N LYS A 106 -2.00 25.39 -0.85
CA LYS A 106 -3.12 25.85 -1.67
C LYS A 106 -2.85 25.59 -3.15
N SER A 107 -3.74 24.85 -3.81
CA SER A 107 -3.62 24.44 -5.20
C SER A 107 -4.84 24.84 -6.03
N ARG A 108 -4.65 25.02 -7.34
CA ARG A 108 -5.72 25.19 -8.33
C ARG A 108 -6.10 23.88 -9.02
N LEU A 109 -5.60 22.74 -8.54
CA LEU A 109 -5.93 21.43 -9.07
C LEU A 109 -7.41 21.12 -8.87
N GLN A 110 -7.99 20.40 -9.81
CA GLN A 110 -9.36 19.93 -9.68
C GLN A 110 -9.47 18.92 -8.53
N LYS A 111 -10.60 18.89 -7.84
CA LYS A 111 -10.88 17.96 -6.75
C LYS A 111 -10.56 16.50 -7.12
N THR A 112 -10.97 16.09 -8.33
CA THR A 112 -10.69 14.76 -8.87
C THR A 112 -9.20 14.44 -9.00
N THR A 113 -8.39 15.42 -9.40
CA THR A 113 -6.92 15.25 -9.49
C THR A 113 -6.30 15.09 -8.10
N MET A 114 -6.77 15.85 -7.12
CA MET A 114 -6.28 15.77 -5.74
C MET A 114 -6.63 14.43 -5.08
N LEU A 115 -7.81 13.87 -5.36
CA LEU A 115 -8.20 12.52 -4.93
C LEU A 115 -7.29 11.44 -5.52
N VAL A 116 -6.96 11.54 -6.81
CA VAL A 116 -6.03 10.59 -7.46
C VAL A 116 -4.62 10.73 -6.89
N LEU A 117 -4.17 11.97 -6.59
CA LEU A 117 -2.86 12.22 -5.98
C LEU A 117 -2.76 11.61 -4.59
N ALA A 118 -3.79 11.71 -3.74
CA ALA A 118 -3.79 11.08 -2.42
C ALA A 118 -3.40 9.60 -2.52
N VAL A 119 -4.15 8.81 -3.28
CA VAL A 119 -3.86 7.37 -3.42
C VAL A 119 -2.53 7.11 -4.15
N THR A 120 -2.15 7.95 -5.11
CA THR A 120 -0.83 7.83 -5.77
C THR A 120 0.31 7.96 -4.77
N LEU A 121 0.19 8.86 -3.78
CA LEU A 121 1.18 9.04 -2.72
C LEU A 121 1.29 7.80 -1.83
N HIS A 122 0.15 7.18 -1.53
CA HIS A 122 0.08 5.97 -0.70
C HIS A 122 0.66 4.74 -1.40
N ASN A 123 0.55 4.65 -2.71
CA ASN A 123 1.10 3.55 -3.51
C ASN A 123 2.65 3.61 -3.66
N ILE A 124 3.29 4.76 -3.38
CA ILE A 124 4.76 4.86 -3.40
C ILE A 124 5.42 3.95 -2.38
N PRO A 125 5.07 3.98 -1.07
CA PRO A 125 5.61 3.07 -0.07
C PRO A 125 5.36 1.59 -0.37
N GLU A 126 4.23 1.25 -0.97
CA GLU A 126 3.91 -0.11 -1.36
C GLU A 126 4.87 -0.63 -2.43
N GLY A 127 5.09 0.17 -3.46
CA GLY A 127 6.11 -0.14 -4.46
C GLY A 127 7.51 -0.26 -3.86
N MET A 128 7.88 0.65 -2.95
CA MET A 128 9.16 0.58 -2.24
C MET A 128 9.27 -0.69 -1.39
N ALA A 129 8.21 -1.11 -0.68
CA ALA A 129 8.17 -2.34 0.10
C ALA A 129 8.49 -3.56 -0.77
N VAL A 130 7.81 -3.70 -1.92
CA VAL A 130 8.08 -4.76 -2.90
C VAL A 130 9.54 -4.70 -3.37
N GLY A 131 10.02 -3.50 -3.72
CA GLY A 131 11.40 -3.29 -4.16
C GLY A 131 12.45 -3.72 -3.12
N VAL A 132 12.24 -3.38 -1.85
CA VAL A 132 13.13 -3.77 -0.73
C VAL A 132 13.16 -5.29 -0.57
N VAL A 133 11.99 -5.92 -0.53
CA VAL A 133 11.88 -7.38 -0.35
C VAL A 133 12.52 -8.14 -1.53
N TYR A 134 12.25 -7.71 -2.78
CA TYR A 134 12.89 -8.35 -3.94
C TYR A 134 14.38 -8.06 -4.05
N ALA A 135 14.87 -6.90 -3.61
CA ALA A 135 16.29 -6.63 -3.52
C ALA A 135 16.96 -7.57 -2.50
N GLY A 136 16.36 -7.75 -1.32
CA GLY A 136 16.81 -8.69 -0.31
C GLY A 136 16.83 -10.14 -0.81
N TYR A 137 15.76 -10.58 -1.46
CA TYR A 137 15.66 -11.92 -2.05
C TYR A 137 16.77 -12.19 -3.09
N ILE A 138 16.95 -11.27 -4.07
CA ILE A 138 17.93 -11.47 -5.15
C ILE A 138 19.36 -11.52 -4.65
N THR A 139 19.66 -10.78 -3.60
CA THR A 139 21.02 -10.74 -3.01
C THR A 139 21.27 -11.86 -2.01
N GLY A 140 20.26 -12.67 -1.71
CA GLY A 140 20.34 -13.70 -0.67
C GLY A 140 20.53 -13.12 0.73
N SER A 141 20.14 -11.85 0.91
CA SER A 141 20.20 -11.15 2.18
C SER A 141 18.94 -11.44 2.97
N ALA A 142 19.09 -11.70 4.24
CA ALA A 142 18.02 -12.10 5.12
C ALA A 142 17.35 -13.45 4.76
N ASN A 143 16.46 -13.87 5.63
CA ASN A 143 15.64 -15.06 5.42
C ASN A 143 14.45 -14.80 4.45
N ILE A 144 14.63 -13.88 3.48
CA ILE A 144 13.58 -13.57 2.50
C ILE A 144 13.56 -14.65 1.42
N THR A 145 12.53 -15.49 1.47
CA THR A 145 12.32 -16.55 0.49
C THR A 145 11.67 -15.99 -0.78
N ALA A 146 11.76 -16.73 -1.89
CA ALA A 146 11.03 -16.41 -3.13
C ALA A 146 9.51 -16.39 -2.87
N MET A 147 9.01 -17.33 -2.07
CA MET A 147 7.58 -17.44 -1.78
C MET A 147 7.12 -16.33 -0.84
N GLY A 148 7.92 -15.93 0.14
CA GLY A 148 7.63 -14.76 0.99
C GLY A 148 7.57 -13.46 0.20
N ALA A 149 8.51 -13.26 -0.74
CA ALA A 149 8.46 -12.11 -1.64
C ALA A 149 7.19 -12.12 -2.53
N LEU A 150 6.77 -13.29 -2.99
CA LEU A 150 5.52 -13.45 -3.75
C LEU A 150 4.30 -13.23 -2.86
N ALA A 151 4.31 -13.70 -1.60
CA ALA A 151 3.23 -13.50 -0.63
C ALA A 151 2.96 -12.01 -0.41
N LEU A 152 4.02 -11.20 -0.21
CA LEU A 152 3.89 -9.75 -0.11
C LEU A 152 3.28 -9.15 -1.38
N SER A 153 3.79 -9.52 -2.56
CA SER A 153 3.27 -8.99 -3.83
C SER A 153 1.80 -9.31 -4.03
N LEU A 154 1.37 -10.54 -3.72
CA LEU A 154 -0.03 -10.96 -3.80
C LEU A 154 -0.88 -10.24 -2.76
N GLY A 155 -0.39 -10.08 -1.54
CA GLY A 155 -1.08 -9.32 -0.49
C GLY A 155 -1.33 -7.88 -0.91
N ILE A 156 -0.30 -7.19 -1.41
CA ILE A 156 -0.44 -5.83 -1.91
C ILE A 156 -1.40 -5.79 -3.12
N ALA A 157 -1.35 -6.73 -4.04
CA ALA A 157 -2.32 -6.79 -5.14
C ALA A 157 -3.77 -6.98 -4.67
N ILE A 158 -3.98 -7.78 -3.63
CA ILE A 158 -5.30 -8.03 -3.03
C ILE A 158 -5.86 -6.76 -2.38
N GLN A 159 -5.04 -5.95 -1.69
CA GLN A 159 -5.48 -4.67 -1.11
C GLN A 159 -5.66 -3.58 -2.18
N ASN A 160 -4.82 -3.55 -3.20
CA ASN A 160 -4.86 -2.57 -4.29
C ASN A 160 -6.10 -2.75 -5.19
N PHE A 161 -6.70 -3.94 -5.23
CA PHE A 161 -7.97 -4.12 -5.93
C PHE A 161 -9.09 -3.24 -5.33
N PRO A 162 -9.38 -3.25 -4.01
CA PRO A 162 -10.23 -2.24 -3.38
C PRO A 162 -9.85 -0.80 -3.73
N GLU A 163 -8.59 -0.44 -3.65
CA GLU A 163 -8.12 0.93 -3.85
C GLU A 163 -8.36 1.43 -5.26
N GLY A 164 -8.06 0.64 -6.29
CA GLY A 164 -8.37 0.97 -7.68
C GLY A 164 -9.86 1.20 -7.93
N ALA A 165 -10.73 0.41 -7.27
CA ALA A 165 -12.18 0.57 -7.34
C ALA A 165 -12.63 1.84 -6.60
N ILE A 166 -12.10 2.11 -5.42
CA ILE A 166 -12.41 3.29 -4.59
C ILE A 166 -12.04 4.59 -5.30
N ILE A 167 -11.03 4.62 -6.17
CA ILE A 167 -10.71 5.79 -7.00
C ILE A 167 -11.63 5.89 -8.20
N SER A 168 -11.69 4.84 -9.02
CA SER A 168 -12.30 4.91 -10.35
C SER A 168 -13.82 5.08 -10.30
N MET A 169 -14.50 4.46 -9.34
CA MET A 169 -15.95 4.50 -9.25
C MET A 169 -16.52 5.86 -8.85
N PRO A 170 -15.98 6.59 -7.87
CA PRO A 170 -16.42 7.94 -7.57
C PRO A 170 -16.18 8.94 -8.69
N LEU A 171 -15.04 8.83 -9.38
CA LEU A 171 -14.76 9.69 -10.54
C LEU A 171 -15.88 9.57 -11.60
N GLN A 172 -16.37 8.36 -11.83
CA GLN A 172 -17.51 8.14 -12.73
C GLN A 172 -18.81 8.72 -12.16
N ALA A 173 -19.03 8.64 -10.85
CA ALA A 173 -20.20 9.23 -10.20
C ALA A 173 -20.23 10.76 -10.31
N GLU A 174 -19.07 11.42 -10.35
CA GLU A 174 -18.90 12.85 -10.61
C GLU A 174 -19.04 13.23 -12.10
N GLY A 175 -19.42 12.28 -12.97
CA GLY A 175 -19.69 12.52 -14.41
C GLY A 175 -18.48 12.30 -15.33
N ILE A 176 -17.36 11.83 -14.83
CA ILE A 176 -16.20 11.47 -15.67
C ILE A 176 -16.55 10.21 -16.48
N LYS A 177 -16.21 10.23 -17.77
CA LYS A 177 -16.44 9.08 -18.65
C LYS A 177 -15.73 7.84 -18.11
N LYS A 178 -16.38 6.66 -18.11
CA LYS A 178 -15.89 5.40 -17.57
C LYS A 178 -14.44 5.07 -17.93
N HIS A 179 -14.07 5.22 -19.22
CA HIS A 179 -12.71 4.94 -19.67
C HIS A 179 -11.66 5.90 -19.07
N LYS A 180 -12.04 7.18 -18.86
CA LYS A 180 -11.14 8.15 -18.19
C LYS A 180 -11.03 7.85 -16.70
N ALA A 181 -12.14 7.53 -16.04
CA ALA A 181 -12.15 7.12 -14.65
C ALA A 181 -11.31 5.84 -14.43
N PHE A 182 -11.45 4.85 -15.32
CA PHE A 182 -10.57 3.66 -15.35
C PHE A 182 -9.09 4.03 -15.47
N LEU A 183 -8.74 4.85 -16.47
CA LEU A 183 -7.35 5.25 -16.71
C LEU A 183 -6.76 6.03 -15.53
N SER A 184 -7.56 6.89 -14.87
CA SER A 184 -7.12 7.63 -13.68
C SER A 184 -6.85 6.69 -12.51
N GLY A 185 -7.75 5.72 -12.24
CA GLY A 185 -7.53 4.71 -11.21
C GLY A 185 -6.35 3.77 -11.52
N ALA A 186 -6.19 3.34 -12.77
CA ALA A 186 -5.06 2.52 -13.18
C ALA A 186 -3.73 3.29 -13.10
N ALA A 187 -3.74 4.59 -13.44
CA ALA A 187 -2.55 5.43 -13.43
C ALA A 187 -2.03 5.70 -12.00
N SER A 188 -2.90 5.71 -10.97
CA SER A 188 -2.45 5.88 -9.58
C SER A 188 -1.53 4.75 -9.12
N GLY A 189 -1.70 3.53 -9.66
CA GLY A 189 -0.85 2.38 -9.33
C GLY A 189 0.50 2.35 -10.08
N ILE A 190 0.72 3.20 -11.09
CA ILE A 190 1.96 3.14 -11.89
C ILE A 190 3.22 3.45 -11.07
N VAL A 191 3.06 4.16 -9.97
CA VAL A 191 4.16 4.48 -9.03
C VAL A 191 4.65 3.26 -8.26
N GLU A 192 3.86 2.19 -8.17
CA GLU A 192 4.24 0.93 -7.50
C GLU A 192 5.41 0.25 -8.23
N PRO A 193 5.31 -0.14 -9.52
CA PRO A 193 6.44 -0.70 -10.22
C PRO A 193 7.61 0.29 -10.36
N LEU A 194 7.35 1.59 -10.47
CA LEU A 194 8.40 2.60 -10.51
C LEU A 194 9.15 2.69 -9.18
N GLY A 195 8.44 2.71 -8.04
CA GLY A 195 9.03 2.70 -6.70
C GLY A 195 9.84 1.44 -6.43
N ALA A 196 9.32 0.27 -6.84
CA ALA A 196 10.03 -0.99 -6.72
C ALA A 196 11.32 -1.01 -7.56
N LEU A 197 11.25 -0.60 -8.82
CA LEU A 197 12.42 -0.54 -9.70
C LEU A 197 13.48 0.45 -9.20
N LEU A 198 13.04 1.61 -8.71
CA LEU A 198 13.94 2.60 -8.13
C LEU A 198 14.66 2.06 -6.89
N THR A 199 13.91 1.44 -5.98
CA THR A 199 14.48 0.82 -4.77
C THR A 199 15.49 -0.28 -5.12
N MET A 200 15.17 -1.13 -6.09
CA MET A 200 16.10 -2.16 -6.59
C MET A 200 17.33 -1.57 -7.29
N ALA A 201 17.18 -0.46 -8.03
CA ALA A 201 18.32 0.23 -8.65
C ALA A 201 19.33 0.73 -7.61
N PHE A 202 18.85 1.08 -6.41
CA PHE A 202 19.67 1.47 -5.26
C PHE A 202 19.96 0.32 -4.29
N ALA A 203 19.89 -0.93 -4.74
CA ALA A 203 20.12 -2.11 -3.89
C ALA A 203 21.44 -2.06 -3.11
N GLY A 204 22.51 -1.49 -3.68
CA GLY A 204 23.78 -1.29 -2.99
C GLY A 204 23.69 -0.43 -1.71
N LEU A 205 22.73 0.49 -1.64
CA LEU A 205 22.43 1.29 -0.44
C LEU A 205 21.38 0.57 0.44
N VAL A 206 20.39 -0.05 -0.17
CA VAL A 206 19.26 -0.69 0.50
C VAL A 206 19.70 -1.90 1.30
N ILE A 207 20.54 -2.77 0.75
CA ILE A 207 20.94 -4.04 1.38
C ILE A 207 21.67 -3.86 2.72
N PRO A 208 22.67 -2.98 2.85
CA PRO A 208 23.33 -2.76 4.15
C PRO A 208 22.41 -2.18 5.23
N LEU A 209 21.31 -1.55 4.82
CA LEU A 209 20.33 -0.92 5.69
C LEU A 209 18.95 -1.62 5.63
N LEU A 210 18.93 -2.88 5.21
CA LEU A 210 17.70 -3.62 4.94
C LEU A 210 16.68 -3.59 6.09
N PRO A 211 17.04 -3.78 7.38
CA PRO A 211 16.09 -3.69 8.48
C PRO A 211 15.41 -2.32 8.59
N TYR A 212 16.15 -1.25 8.32
CA TYR A 212 15.60 0.10 8.32
C TYR A 212 14.61 0.32 7.17
N PHE A 213 14.93 -0.16 5.96
CA PHE A 213 14.08 -0.01 4.79
C PHE A 213 12.80 -0.86 4.86
N LEU A 214 12.89 -2.09 5.37
CA LEU A 214 11.71 -2.94 5.61
C LEU A 214 10.78 -2.25 6.62
N SER A 215 11.31 -1.78 7.74
CA SER A 215 10.51 -1.11 8.78
C SER A 215 10.02 0.27 8.32
N PHE A 216 10.77 0.97 7.49
CA PHE A 216 10.32 2.22 6.84
C PHE A 216 9.05 1.98 6.01
N ALA A 217 9.07 0.95 5.17
CA ALA A 217 7.91 0.59 4.36
C ALA A 217 6.70 0.23 5.24
N ALA A 218 6.92 -0.54 6.32
CA ALA A 218 5.88 -0.87 7.29
C ALA A 218 5.29 0.37 7.97
N GLY A 219 6.14 1.31 8.39
CA GLY A 219 5.71 2.55 9.03
C GLY A 219 4.87 3.42 8.07
N ALA A 220 5.31 3.56 6.83
CA ALA A 220 4.59 4.29 5.80
C ALA A 220 3.23 3.65 5.48
N MET A 221 3.17 2.33 5.34
CA MET A 221 1.90 1.60 5.14
C MET A 221 0.95 1.76 6.32
N LEU A 222 1.44 1.67 7.57
CA LEU A 222 0.59 1.86 8.75
C LEU A 222 0.13 3.31 8.91
N TYR A 223 0.90 4.30 8.45
CA TYR A 223 0.43 5.68 8.36
C TYR A 223 -0.85 5.76 7.52
N VAL A 224 -0.84 5.20 6.31
CA VAL A 224 -2.01 5.17 5.41
C VAL A 224 -3.20 4.46 6.06
N VAL A 225 -2.97 3.35 6.74
CA VAL A 225 -4.04 2.63 7.45
C VAL A 225 -4.72 3.51 8.49
N VAL A 226 -3.94 4.24 9.29
CA VAL A 226 -4.46 5.04 10.40
C VAL A 226 -5.09 6.34 9.89
N GLU A 227 -4.46 7.01 8.94
CA GLU A 227 -4.87 8.32 8.45
C GLU A 227 -6.05 8.24 7.47
N GLU A 228 -6.12 7.19 6.66
CA GLU A 228 -7.12 7.11 5.59
C GLU A 228 -8.09 5.92 5.76
N LEU A 229 -7.58 4.69 5.83
CA LEU A 229 -8.44 3.51 5.72
C LEU A 229 -9.31 3.27 6.97
N ILE A 230 -8.79 3.52 8.18
CA ILE A 230 -9.58 3.41 9.42
C ILE A 230 -10.69 4.46 9.48
N PRO A 231 -10.45 5.76 9.20
CA PRO A 231 -11.51 6.74 9.06
C PRO A 231 -12.56 6.36 8.01
N GLU A 232 -12.14 5.92 6.82
CA GLU A 232 -13.08 5.51 5.76
C GLU A 232 -13.96 4.32 6.16
N MET A 233 -13.38 3.26 6.71
CA MET A 233 -14.15 2.07 7.10
C MET A 233 -15.12 2.35 8.25
N SER A 234 -14.87 3.41 9.01
CA SER A 234 -15.68 3.83 10.18
C SER A 234 -16.65 4.96 9.87
N ALA A 235 -16.61 5.54 8.66
CA ALA A 235 -17.37 6.72 8.28
C ALA A 235 -18.90 6.53 8.37
N GLY A 236 -19.63 7.60 8.70
CA GLY A 236 -21.10 7.63 8.70
C GLY A 236 -21.74 6.93 9.91
N LYS A 237 -22.91 6.29 9.71
CA LYS A 237 -23.62 5.59 10.79
C LYS A 237 -22.84 4.36 11.27
N HIS A 238 -22.86 4.13 12.58
CA HIS A 238 -22.20 2.97 13.19
C HIS A 238 -22.56 1.65 12.47
N SER A 239 -21.53 0.87 12.13
CA SER A 239 -21.66 -0.39 11.42
C SER A 239 -20.43 -1.27 11.68
N ASN A 240 -20.63 -2.55 11.90
CA ASN A 240 -19.55 -3.51 12.10
C ASN A 240 -18.94 -4.03 10.77
N VAL A 241 -19.43 -3.56 9.62
CA VAL A 241 -18.99 -4.06 8.30
C VAL A 241 -17.49 -3.83 8.11
N GLY A 242 -16.98 -2.62 8.34
CA GLY A 242 -15.55 -2.32 8.23
C GLY A 242 -14.70 -3.24 9.12
N THR A 243 -15.10 -3.41 10.38
CA THR A 243 -14.37 -4.25 11.34
C THR A 243 -14.35 -5.73 10.93
N VAL A 244 -15.48 -6.28 10.45
CA VAL A 244 -15.55 -7.67 9.99
C VAL A 244 -14.67 -7.89 8.77
N PHE A 245 -14.71 -6.96 7.81
CA PHE A 245 -13.87 -7.05 6.61
C PHE A 245 -12.40 -6.79 6.91
N PHE A 246 -12.07 -5.92 7.88
CA PHE A 246 -10.71 -5.78 8.41
C PHE A 246 -10.18 -7.11 8.94
N ALA A 247 -10.95 -7.78 9.80
CA ALA A 247 -10.56 -9.08 10.33
C ALA A 247 -10.40 -10.14 9.23
N ALA A 248 -11.24 -10.11 8.19
CA ALA A 248 -11.12 -11.01 7.04
C ALA A 248 -9.83 -10.73 6.25
N GLY A 249 -9.55 -9.47 5.90
CA GLY A 249 -8.33 -9.07 5.18
C GLY A 249 -7.07 -9.43 5.96
N PHE A 250 -7.04 -9.09 7.25
CA PHE A 250 -5.94 -9.43 8.15
C PHE A 250 -5.69 -10.95 8.18
N SER A 251 -6.76 -11.74 8.34
CA SER A 251 -6.63 -13.20 8.41
C SER A 251 -6.15 -13.80 7.09
N ILE A 252 -6.65 -13.32 5.95
CA ILE A 252 -6.23 -13.80 4.63
C ILE A 252 -4.74 -13.52 4.42
N MET A 253 -4.28 -12.31 4.70
CA MET A 253 -2.87 -11.96 4.53
C MET A 253 -1.96 -12.72 5.49
N MET A 254 -2.35 -12.84 6.77
CA MET A 254 -1.62 -13.64 7.75
C MET A 254 -1.47 -15.09 7.29
N ILE A 255 -2.56 -15.69 6.78
CA ILE A 255 -2.52 -17.07 6.25
C ILE A 255 -1.58 -17.15 5.05
N LEU A 256 -1.64 -16.17 4.15
CA LEU A 256 -0.82 -16.12 2.94
C LEU A 256 0.67 -16.05 3.30
N ASP A 257 1.05 -15.17 4.23
CA ASP A 257 2.42 -15.06 4.71
C ASP A 257 2.91 -16.33 5.41
N VAL A 258 2.13 -16.87 6.34
CA VAL A 258 2.54 -18.06 7.10
C VAL A 258 2.56 -19.33 6.23
N ALA A 259 1.68 -19.44 5.23
CA ALA A 259 1.62 -20.60 4.36
C ALA A 259 2.64 -20.58 3.22
N LEU A 260 3.08 -19.41 2.78
CA LEU A 260 4.04 -19.24 1.68
C LEU A 260 5.43 -18.78 2.15
N GLY A 261 5.50 -18.01 3.25
CA GLY A 261 6.75 -17.49 3.82
C GLY A 261 7.46 -18.55 4.60
#